data_fc2e3915c871352bb9492d05242a947a
#
_entry.id   fc2e3915c871352bb9492d05242a947a
#
_cell.length_a   1.000
_cell.length_b   1.000
_cell.length_c   1.000
_cell.angle_alpha   90.00
_cell.angle_beta   90.00
_cell.angle_gamma   90.00
#
_symmetry.space_group_name_H-M   'P 1'
#
loop_
_entity.id
_entity.type
_entity.pdbx_description
1 polymer ?
#
loop_
_entity_poly.entity_id
_entity_poly.type
_entity_poly.pdbx_seq_one_letter_code
_entity_poly.pdbx_strand_id
1 'polypeptide(L)'
;VHFMEMYETVTNVVSQSNVRRGSFAAYLPIEHPDILEFLQIRSEGHPIQNLSIGVTVTDEWMKSMIGGDENKRKIWGKVIQKRFESGYPYIMFSDTVNNNAPQVYKDKNKKIYASNLCSEIALSANEDESFVCNLSSMNLLHYEQWKDTDAPEVLTYFLDAVMTEFIRKVAGLPFMQAPYKFAVQQRALGIGVLGWHSFLQSKMIPFESFEAKMLNVQIHKLLRDKTQAASRKMAIEYGEPELLRGYGLRNVRSEEHTSE
;
A
#
# COMPACT_ATOMS: atom_id res chain seq x y z
N VAL A 1 1.99 -23.14 -5.37
CA VAL A 1 2.98 -22.77 -4.32
C VAL A 1 4.41 -23.01 -4.82
N HIS A 2 4.74 -24.10 -5.51
CA HIS A 2 6.11 -24.43 -5.95
C HIS A 2 6.82 -23.32 -6.74
N PHE A 3 6.14 -22.58 -7.61
CA PHE A 3 6.75 -21.43 -8.29
C PHE A 3 7.24 -20.32 -7.32
N MET A 4 6.71 -20.26 -6.13
CA MET A 4 7.12 -19.28 -5.12
C MET A 4 8.52 -19.57 -4.54
N GLU A 5 9.02 -20.82 -4.65
CA GLU A 5 10.39 -21.18 -4.27
C GLU A 5 11.44 -20.44 -5.12
N MET A 6 11.12 -20.15 -6.38
CA MET A 6 11.99 -19.34 -7.24
C MET A 6 12.14 -17.92 -6.68
N TYR A 7 11.05 -17.30 -6.22
CA TYR A 7 11.06 -15.97 -5.61
C TYR A 7 11.78 -15.99 -4.27
N GLU A 8 11.61 -17.05 -3.46
CA GLU A 8 12.38 -17.24 -2.23
C GLU A 8 13.88 -17.28 -2.52
N THR A 9 14.30 -18.03 -3.54
CA THR A 9 15.69 -18.12 -3.97
C THR A 9 16.22 -16.76 -4.43
N VAL A 10 15.45 -16.05 -5.27
CA VAL A 10 15.82 -14.69 -5.72
C VAL A 10 15.95 -13.74 -4.53
N THR A 11 15.03 -13.79 -3.57
CA THR A 11 15.09 -12.99 -2.33
C THR A 11 16.38 -13.20 -1.56
N ASN A 12 16.84 -14.44 -1.48
CA ASN A 12 18.05 -14.80 -0.77
C ASN A 12 19.34 -14.40 -1.53
N VAL A 13 19.30 -14.46 -2.87
CA VAL A 13 20.47 -14.14 -3.73
C VAL A 13 20.61 -12.64 -3.96
N VAL A 14 19.50 -11.93 -4.19
CA VAL A 14 19.50 -10.49 -4.43
C VAL A 14 19.55 -9.74 -3.10
N SER A 15 20.74 -9.56 -2.60
CA SER A 15 20.98 -8.72 -1.43
C SER A 15 22.01 -7.64 -1.78
N GLN A 16 21.74 -6.39 -1.45
CA GLN A 16 22.66 -5.26 -1.70
C GLN A 16 23.90 -5.42 -0.82
N SER A 17 24.89 -6.17 -1.29
CA SER A 17 26.16 -6.45 -0.58
C SER A 17 25.95 -6.96 0.87
N ASN A 18 24.93 -7.77 1.11
CA ASN A 18 24.49 -8.24 2.42
C ASN A 18 24.02 -7.15 3.40
N VAL A 19 23.96 -5.90 2.98
CA VAL A 19 23.51 -4.79 3.84
C VAL A 19 21.97 -4.76 3.94
N ARG A 20 21.28 -5.05 2.83
CA ARG A 20 19.82 -5.10 2.78
C ARG A 20 19.37 -6.32 1.98
N ARG A 21 18.68 -7.23 2.64
CA ARG A 21 18.12 -8.42 2.00
C ARG A 21 17.01 -8.04 1.03
N GLY A 22 16.88 -8.80 -0.08
CA GLY A 22 15.71 -8.77 -0.93
C GLY A 22 14.47 -9.24 -0.15
N SER A 23 13.30 -8.76 -0.53
CA SER A 23 12.03 -9.15 0.10
C SER A 23 10.93 -9.18 -0.94
N PHE A 24 10.06 -10.19 -0.87
CA PHE A 24 8.88 -10.34 -1.70
C PHE A 24 7.65 -10.60 -0.84
N ALA A 25 6.48 -10.20 -1.36
CA ALA A 25 5.19 -10.60 -0.84
C ALA A 25 4.38 -11.29 -1.93
N ALA A 26 3.72 -12.38 -1.59
CA ALA A 26 2.79 -13.07 -2.46
C ALA A 26 1.37 -12.97 -1.89
N TYR A 27 0.42 -12.58 -2.73
CA TYR A 27 -0.99 -12.52 -2.36
C TYR A 27 -1.78 -13.58 -3.13
N LEU A 28 -2.64 -14.30 -2.43
CA LEU A 28 -3.47 -15.35 -3.02
C LEU A 28 -4.93 -15.15 -2.62
N PRO A 29 -5.89 -15.28 -3.56
CA PRO A 29 -7.31 -15.31 -3.19
C PRO A 29 -7.60 -16.48 -2.25
N ILE A 30 -8.41 -16.24 -1.21
CA ILE A 30 -8.75 -17.27 -0.22
C ILE A 30 -9.50 -18.46 -0.85
N GLU A 31 -10.09 -18.27 -2.03
CA GLU A 31 -10.79 -19.29 -2.79
C GLU A 31 -9.87 -20.16 -3.67
N HIS A 32 -8.57 -19.82 -3.74
CA HIS A 32 -7.65 -20.54 -4.58
C HIS A 32 -7.49 -22.00 -4.12
N PRO A 33 -7.43 -22.97 -5.04
CA PRO A 33 -7.27 -24.39 -4.68
C PRO A 33 -6.07 -24.68 -3.78
N ASP A 34 -4.97 -23.97 -3.97
CA ASP A 34 -3.71 -24.15 -3.21
C ASP A 34 -3.73 -23.40 -1.86
N ILE A 35 -4.83 -22.83 -1.42
CA ILE A 35 -4.86 -21.96 -0.23
C ILE A 35 -4.30 -22.66 1.02
N LEU A 36 -4.63 -23.93 1.22
CA LEU A 36 -4.17 -24.68 2.38
C LEU A 36 -2.66 -24.95 2.35
N GLU A 37 -2.10 -25.20 1.17
CA GLU A 37 -0.66 -25.34 0.97
C GLU A 37 0.04 -23.98 1.13
N PHE A 38 -0.51 -22.91 0.56
CA PHE A 38 -0.03 -21.54 0.70
C PHE A 38 0.09 -21.12 2.17
N LEU A 39 -0.88 -21.48 3.00
CA LEU A 39 -0.86 -21.19 4.44
C LEU A 39 0.22 -21.97 5.22
N GLN A 40 0.88 -22.97 4.62
CA GLN A 40 2.02 -23.64 5.24
C GLN A 40 3.34 -22.88 5.06
N ILE A 41 3.40 -21.93 4.14
CA ILE A 41 4.59 -21.07 3.97
C ILE A 41 4.97 -20.46 5.33
N ARG A 42 6.28 -20.44 5.63
CA ARG A 42 6.87 -20.03 6.90
C ARG A 42 6.59 -20.95 8.10
N SER A 43 5.97 -22.11 7.88
CA SER A 43 5.91 -23.14 8.92
C SER A 43 7.27 -23.80 9.11
N GLU A 44 7.51 -24.39 10.26
CA GLU A 44 8.74 -25.13 10.55
C GLU A 44 8.98 -26.23 9.48
N GLY A 45 10.18 -26.26 8.92
CA GLY A 45 10.56 -27.22 7.87
C GLY A 45 10.04 -26.90 6.46
N HIS A 46 9.23 -25.83 6.27
CA HIS A 46 8.82 -25.44 4.93
C HIS A 46 9.97 -24.81 4.14
N PRO A 47 10.16 -25.08 2.84
CA PRO A 47 11.27 -24.53 2.05
C PRO A 47 11.22 -23.00 1.91
N ILE A 48 10.03 -22.40 1.97
CA ILE A 48 9.82 -20.95 1.87
C ILE A 48 9.71 -20.35 3.27
N GLN A 49 10.69 -19.55 3.67
CA GLN A 49 10.79 -18.95 5.02
C GLN A 49 10.81 -17.42 5.01
N ASN A 50 11.24 -16.76 3.94
CA ASN A 50 11.44 -15.30 3.90
C ASN A 50 10.33 -14.57 3.12
N LEU A 51 9.54 -15.30 2.33
CA LEU A 51 8.44 -14.72 1.58
C LEU A 51 7.33 -14.25 2.52
N SER A 52 6.93 -12.98 2.43
CA SER A 52 5.71 -12.48 3.07
C SER A 52 4.49 -12.97 2.31
N ILE A 53 3.43 -13.32 3.01
CA ILE A 53 2.20 -13.84 2.38
C ILE A 53 0.98 -13.05 2.82
N GLY A 54 0.03 -12.87 1.90
CA GLY A 54 -1.26 -12.25 2.14
C GLY A 54 -2.39 -13.03 1.48
N VAL A 55 -3.57 -12.96 2.04
CA VAL A 55 -4.80 -13.50 1.44
C VAL A 55 -5.75 -12.37 1.09
N THR A 56 -6.37 -12.45 -0.09
CA THR A 56 -7.43 -11.53 -0.47
C THR A 56 -8.79 -12.22 -0.27
N VAL A 57 -9.74 -11.48 0.29
CA VAL A 57 -11.04 -12.00 0.69
C VAL A 57 -12.14 -11.09 0.16
N THR A 58 -13.15 -11.67 -0.50
CA THR A 58 -14.33 -10.95 -0.96
C THR A 58 -15.42 -10.90 0.10
N ASP A 59 -16.30 -9.92 0.02
CA ASP A 59 -17.48 -9.80 0.88
C ASP A 59 -18.40 -11.02 0.74
N GLU A 60 -18.56 -11.53 -0.48
CA GLU A 60 -19.37 -12.71 -0.77
C GLU A 60 -18.84 -13.94 -0.04
N TRP A 61 -17.53 -14.16 -0.11
CA TRP A 61 -16.89 -15.26 0.59
C TRP A 61 -17.08 -15.16 2.10
N MET A 62 -16.86 -13.97 2.68
CA MET A 62 -17.05 -13.72 4.12
C MET A 62 -18.50 -13.94 4.56
N LYS A 63 -19.47 -13.43 3.79
CA LYS A 63 -20.90 -13.65 4.08
C LYS A 63 -21.27 -15.12 4.06
N SER A 64 -20.76 -15.89 3.11
CA SER A 64 -20.97 -17.34 3.03
C SER A 64 -20.36 -18.07 4.24
N MET A 65 -19.13 -17.72 4.62
CA MET A 65 -18.45 -18.27 5.79
C MET A 65 -19.23 -17.98 7.09
N ILE A 66 -19.66 -16.74 7.28
CA ILE A 66 -20.49 -16.33 8.44
C ILE A 66 -21.84 -17.07 8.42
N GLY A 67 -22.44 -17.23 7.24
CA GLY A 67 -23.71 -17.92 7.00
C GLY A 67 -23.68 -19.43 7.28
N GLY A 68 -22.52 -20.02 7.55
CA GLY A 68 -22.41 -21.40 8.02
C GLY A 68 -21.72 -22.39 7.09
N ASP A 69 -21.08 -21.92 6.00
CA ASP A 69 -20.29 -22.79 5.14
C ASP A 69 -19.11 -23.41 5.94
N GLU A 70 -19.22 -24.69 6.22
CA GLU A 70 -18.25 -25.41 7.05
C GLU A 70 -16.84 -25.45 6.44
N ASN A 71 -16.72 -25.55 5.11
CA ASN A 71 -15.43 -25.58 4.45
C ASN A 71 -14.74 -24.21 4.55
N LYS A 72 -15.49 -23.14 4.32
CA LYS A 72 -14.97 -21.75 4.45
C LYS A 72 -14.60 -21.46 5.90
N ARG A 73 -15.38 -21.92 6.87
CA ARG A 73 -15.04 -21.81 8.31
C ARG A 73 -13.74 -22.52 8.65
N LYS A 74 -13.51 -23.73 8.11
CA LYS A 74 -12.24 -24.47 8.30
C LYS A 74 -11.05 -23.71 7.72
N ILE A 75 -11.19 -23.16 6.50
CA ILE A 75 -10.14 -22.35 5.86
C ILE A 75 -9.87 -21.09 6.69
N TRP A 76 -10.93 -20.37 7.09
CA TRP A 76 -10.78 -19.16 7.90
C TRP A 76 -10.12 -19.44 9.25
N GLY A 77 -10.52 -20.53 9.91
CA GLY A 77 -9.86 -21.00 11.13
C GLY A 77 -8.36 -21.22 10.96
N LYS A 78 -7.93 -21.78 9.81
CA LYS A 78 -6.51 -21.93 9.47
C LYS A 78 -5.82 -20.60 9.24
N VAL A 79 -6.45 -19.66 8.54
CA VAL A 79 -5.91 -18.31 8.35
C VAL A 79 -5.65 -17.62 9.68
N ILE A 80 -6.64 -17.63 10.58
CA ILE A 80 -6.53 -16.99 11.90
C ILE A 80 -5.48 -17.71 12.77
N GLN A 81 -5.44 -19.05 12.75
CA GLN A 81 -4.44 -19.83 13.45
C GLN A 81 -3.02 -19.43 13.00
N LYS A 82 -2.77 -19.43 11.68
CA LYS A 82 -1.46 -19.08 11.12
C LYS A 82 -1.07 -17.64 11.43
N ARG A 83 -2.02 -16.73 11.35
CA ARG A 83 -1.80 -15.34 11.71
C ARG A 83 -1.41 -15.18 13.19
N PHE A 84 -2.02 -15.93 14.08
CA PHE A 84 -1.67 -15.94 15.50
C PHE A 84 -0.25 -16.53 15.72
N GLU A 85 0.08 -17.62 15.04
CA GLU A 85 1.37 -18.31 15.18
C GLU A 85 2.56 -17.52 14.62
N SER A 86 2.38 -16.83 13.49
CA SER A 86 3.47 -16.24 12.71
C SER A 86 3.33 -14.76 12.35
N GLY A 87 2.16 -14.15 12.59
CA GLY A 87 1.82 -12.83 12.09
C GLY A 87 1.38 -12.82 10.62
N TYR A 88 1.42 -13.95 9.92
CA TYR A 88 1.01 -14.13 8.52
C TYR A 88 -0.15 -15.13 8.40
N PRO A 89 -0.93 -15.05 7.33
CA PRO A 89 -0.88 -14.09 6.21
C PRO A 89 -1.42 -12.71 6.59
N TYR A 90 -1.08 -11.69 5.79
CA TYR A 90 -1.87 -10.45 5.77
C TYR A 90 -3.27 -10.76 5.26
N ILE A 91 -4.26 -9.98 5.68
CA ILE A 91 -5.65 -10.13 5.22
C ILE A 91 -6.06 -8.83 4.51
N MET A 92 -6.42 -8.95 3.24
CA MET A 92 -6.90 -7.84 2.42
C MET A 92 -8.36 -8.10 2.02
N PHE A 93 -9.27 -7.27 2.49
CA PHE A 93 -10.67 -7.28 2.07
C PHE A 93 -10.81 -6.57 0.73
N SER A 94 -10.77 -7.36 -0.36
CA SER A 94 -10.64 -6.85 -1.72
C SER A 94 -11.79 -5.93 -2.14
N ASP A 95 -13.02 -6.21 -1.72
CA ASP A 95 -14.17 -5.36 -2.05
C ASP A 95 -14.12 -4.05 -1.28
N THR A 96 -13.76 -4.07 0.00
CA THR A 96 -13.56 -2.86 0.81
C THR A 96 -12.50 -1.95 0.17
N VAL A 97 -11.35 -2.51 -0.21
CA VAL A 97 -10.26 -1.75 -0.84
C VAL A 97 -10.72 -1.14 -2.17
N ASN A 98 -11.36 -1.92 -3.04
CA ASN A 98 -11.80 -1.43 -4.35
C ASN A 98 -12.98 -0.45 -4.24
N ASN A 99 -13.90 -0.63 -3.30
CA ASN A 99 -15.01 0.28 -3.05
C ASN A 99 -14.55 1.65 -2.52
N ASN A 100 -13.42 1.69 -1.82
CA ASN A 100 -12.80 2.91 -1.30
C ASN A 100 -11.65 3.43 -2.18
N ALA A 101 -11.41 2.82 -3.34
CA ALA A 101 -10.40 3.27 -4.28
C ALA A 101 -10.68 4.70 -4.80
N PRO A 102 -9.64 5.44 -5.23
CA PRO A 102 -9.80 6.76 -5.83
C PRO A 102 -10.84 6.77 -6.95
N GLN A 103 -11.60 7.88 -7.09
CA GLN A 103 -12.68 7.98 -8.10
C GLN A 103 -12.18 7.65 -9.50
N VAL A 104 -10.98 8.09 -9.86
CA VAL A 104 -10.37 7.78 -11.17
C VAL A 104 -10.23 6.26 -11.43
N TYR A 105 -9.99 5.46 -10.40
CA TYR A 105 -9.93 4.00 -10.56
C TYR A 105 -11.29 3.41 -10.87
N LYS A 106 -12.33 3.89 -10.17
CA LYS A 106 -13.72 3.47 -10.42
C LYS A 106 -14.16 3.85 -11.83
N ASP A 107 -13.93 5.09 -12.24
CA ASP A 107 -14.32 5.62 -13.57
C ASP A 107 -13.56 4.94 -14.71
N LYS A 108 -12.31 4.57 -14.49
CA LYS A 108 -11.43 3.93 -15.48
C LYS A 108 -11.37 2.39 -15.34
N ASN A 109 -12.24 1.83 -14.48
CA ASN A 109 -12.29 0.39 -14.20
C ASN A 109 -10.93 -0.23 -13.84
N LYS A 110 -10.10 0.53 -13.10
CA LYS A 110 -8.84 0.03 -12.56
C LYS A 110 -9.11 -0.77 -11.29
N LYS A 111 -8.45 -1.90 -11.14
CA LYS A 111 -8.68 -2.81 -10.02
C LYS A 111 -7.41 -3.03 -9.20
N ILE A 112 -7.59 -3.10 -7.89
CA ILE A 112 -6.55 -3.39 -6.90
C ILE A 112 -6.66 -4.87 -6.55
N TYR A 113 -5.61 -5.64 -6.88
CA TYR A 113 -5.59 -7.09 -6.68
C TYR A 113 -4.79 -7.52 -5.46
N ALA A 114 -3.79 -6.71 -5.08
CA ALA A 114 -2.87 -7.01 -4.00
C ALA A 114 -2.34 -5.70 -3.40
N SER A 115 -1.70 -5.80 -2.25
CA SER A 115 -0.93 -4.72 -1.66
C SER A 115 0.57 -4.95 -1.87
N ASN A 116 1.40 -4.09 -1.29
CA ASN A 116 2.84 -4.22 -1.27
C ASN A 116 3.32 -5.13 -0.13
N LEU A 117 4.63 -5.21 0.05
CA LEU A 117 5.32 -6.02 1.06
C LEU A 117 4.86 -5.73 2.49
N CYS A 118 4.61 -4.47 2.82
CA CYS A 118 4.21 -4.02 4.17
C CYS A 118 2.69 -3.86 4.33
N SER A 119 1.90 -4.09 3.26
CA SER A 119 0.43 -4.07 3.24
C SER A 119 -0.23 -2.68 3.42
N GLU A 120 0.52 -1.58 3.19
CA GLU A 120 -0.01 -0.21 3.29
C GLU A 120 -0.42 0.40 1.96
N ILE A 121 -0.04 -0.19 0.82
CA ILE A 121 -0.28 0.38 -0.51
C ILE A 121 -1.49 -0.28 -1.18
N ALA A 122 -2.42 0.54 -1.65
CA ALA A 122 -3.60 0.13 -2.41
C ALA A 122 -3.59 0.82 -3.78
N LEU A 123 -2.81 0.27 -4.72
CA LEU A 123 -2.67 0.77 -6.09
C LEU A 123 -3.05 -0.32 -7.10
N SER A 124 -3.57 0.11 -8.26
CA SER A 124 -3.94 -0.81 -9.32
C SER A 124 -2.72 -1.42 -10.00
N ALA A 125 -2.84 -2.67 -10.41
CA ALA A 125 -1.87 -3.35 -11.26
C ALA A 125 -2.61 -4.25 -12.27
N ASN A 126 -1.95 -4.60 -13.36
CA ASN A 126 -2.43 -5.57 -14.33
C ASN A 126 -1.23 -6.23 -15.04
N GLU A 127 -1.47 -7.00 -16.10
CA GLU A 127 -0.41 -7.70 -16.84
C GLU A 127 0.66 -6.74 -17.41
N ASP A 128 0.26 -5.51 -17.77
CA ASP A 128 1.12 -4.51 -18.41
C ASP A 128 1.61 -3.42 -17.46
N GLU A 129 1.07 -3.34 -16.26
CA GLU A 129 1.35 -2.26 -15.30
C GLU A 129 1.71 -2.83 -13.93
N SER A 130 2.88 -2.44 -13.43
CA SER A 130 3.34 -2.76 -12.09
C SER A 130 3.38 -1.47 -11.26
N PHE A 131 2.67 -1.41 -10.17
CA PHE A 131 2.62 -0.18 -9.39
C PHE A 131 3.96 0.23 -8.81
N VAL A 132 4.19 1.52 -8.80
CA VAL A 132 5.34 2.18 -8.19
C VAL A 132 4.80 3.33 -7.33
N CYS A 133 5.26 3.43 -6.11
CA CYS A 133 4.90 4.51 -5.21
C CYS A 133 6.13 5.05 -4.50
N ASN A 134 6.31 6.38 -4.55
CA ASN A 134 7.31 7.08 -3.76
C ASN A 134 6.70 7.45 -2.41
N LEU A 135 7.40 7.09 -1.33
CA LEU A 135 6.92 7.25 0.03
C LEU A 135 7.77 8.23 0.82
N SER A 136 7.13 9.02 1.66
CA SER A 136 7.77 9.79 2.72
C SER A 136 6.82 9.97 3.89
N SER A 137 7.36 10.38 5.06
CA SER A 137 6.57 10.57 6.27
C SER A 137 6.90 11.89 6.96
N MET A 138 5.86 12.60 7.42
CA MET A 138 5.98 13.78 8.23
C MET A 138 6.14 13.39 9.71
N ASN A 139 7.13 13.96 10.40
CA ASN A 139 7.32 13.69 11.83
C ASN A 139 6.37 14.53 12.67
N LEU A 140 5.41 13.87 13.30
CA LEU A 140 4.39 14.51 14.12
C LEU A 140 4.93 15.08 15.42
N LEU A 141 6.08 14.62 15.93
CA LEU A 141 6.71 15.26 17.08
C LEU A 141 6.99 16.76 16.83
N HIS A 142 7.19 17.12 15.57
CA HIS A 142 7.40 18.49 15.12
C HIS A 142 6.16 19.13 14.47
N TYR A 143 4.96 18.57 14.72
CA TYR A 143 3.71 19.03 14.11
C TYR A 143 3.49 20.52 14.25
N GLU A 144 3.68 21.06 15.46
CA GLU A 144 3.49 22.49 15.75
C GLU A 144 4.45 23.40 14.94
N GLN A 145 5.59 22.87 14.50
CA GLN A 145 6.57 23.63 13.72
C GLN A 145 6.21 23.69 12.23
N TRP A 146 5.56 22.64 11.70
CA TRP A 146 5.32 22.56 10.27
C TRP A 146 3.84 22.69 9.84
N LYS A 147 2.87 22.55 10.76
CA LYS A 147 1.43 22.56 10.42
C LYS A 147 0.97 23.80 9.64
N ASP A 148 1.52 24.97 9.99
CA ASP A 148 1.16 26.26 9.39
C ASP A 148 2.12 26.70 8.27
N THR A 149 3.04 25.81 7.85
CA THR A 149 3.99 26.04 6.76
C THR A 149 3.56 25.35 5.48
N ASP A 150 4.32 25.51 4.42
CA ASP A 150 4.17 24.79 3.14
C ASP A 150 4.93 23.46 3.07
N ALA A 151 5.42 22.95 4.21
CA ALA A 151 6.22 21.73 4.24
C ALA A 151 5.54 20.51 3.60
N PRO A 152 4.24 20.22 3.82
CA PRO A 152 3.56 19.11 3.13
C PRO A 152 3.47 19.31 1.61
N GLU A 153 3.25 20.53 1.15
CA GLU A 153 3.23 20.89 -0.26
C GLU A 153 4.62 20.70 -0.89
N VAL A 154 5.67 21.21 -0.26
CA VAL A 154 7.06 21.06 -0.71
C VAL A 154 7.45 19.58 -0.77
N LEU A 155 7.07 18.78 0.23
CA LEU A 155 7.31 17.34 0.22
C LEU A 155 6.61 16.65 -0.96
N THR A 156 5.39 17.10 -1.30
CA THR A 156 4.66 16.58 -2.47
C THR A 156 5.38 16.88 -3.79
N TYR A 157 5.88 18.11 -3.95
CA TYR A 157 6.72 18.49 -5.11
C TYR A 157 8.01 17.68 -5.16
N PHE A 158 8.67 17.48 -4.03
CA PHE A 158 9.89 16.68 -3.95
C PHE A 158 9.63 15.24 -4.41
N LEU A 159 8.56 14.59 -3.93
CA LEU A 159 8.23 13.23 -4.34
C LEU A 159 7.84 13.13 -5.81
N ASP A 160 7.16 14.14 -6.37
CA ASP A 160 6.88 14.18 -7.81
C ASP A 160 8.17 14.35 -8.65
N ALA A 161 9.13 15.13 -8.15
CA ALA A 161 10.46 15.22 -8.78
C ALA A 161 11.22 13.88 -8.73
N VAL A 162 11.16 13.15 -7.62
CA VAL A 162 11.71 11.78 -7.49
C VAL A 162 11.03 10.83 -8.49
N MET A 163 9.70 10.93 -8.64
CA MET A 163 8.97 10.14 -9.66
C MET A 163 9.44 10.49 -11.08
N THR A 164 9.67 11.76 -11.37
CA THR A 164 10.21 12.21 -12.65
C THR A 164 11.60 11.62 -12.92
N GLU A 165 12.47 11.62 -11.93
CA GLU A 165 13.80 11.02 -12.03
C GLU A 165 13.74 9.50 -12.21
N PHE A 166 12.82 8.82 -11.51
CA PHE A 166 12.56 7.39 -11.72
C PHE A 166 12.16 7.13 -13.17
N ILE A 167 11.14 7.83 -13.67
CA ILE A 167 10.65 7.69 -15.05
C ILE A 167 11.81 7.88 -16.05
N ARG A 168 12.63 8.93 -15.87
CA ARG A 168 13.78 9.21 -16.73
C ARG A 168 14.82 8.09 -16.73
N LYS A 169 15.10 7.52 -15.56
CA LYS A 169 16.12 6.47 -15.39
C LYS A 169 15.67 5.11 -15.91
N VAL A 170 14.39 4.78 -15.81
CA VAL A 170 13.89 3.47 -16.25
C VAL A 170 13.41 3.45 -17.70
N ALA A 171 13.29 4.62 -18.33
CA ALA A 171 12.93 4.72 -19.75
C ALA A 171 13.91 3.92 -20.61
N GLY A 172 13.41 2.92 -21.33
CA GLY A 172 14.22 2.06 -22.20
C GLY A 172 15.04 0.98 -21.50
N LEU A 173 14.97 0.86 -20.17
CA LEU A 173 15.62 -0.26 -19.48
C LEU A 173 14.85 -1.57 -19.74
N PRO A 174 15.57 -2.67 -20.05
CA PRO A 174 14.96 -3.97 -20.18
C PRO A 174 14.18 -4.36 -18.91
N PHE A 175 13.03 -5.00 -19.07
CA PHE A 175 12.17 -5.51 -18.00
C PHE A 175 11.56 -4.45 -17.07
N MET A 176 11.71 -3.15 -17.38
CA MET A 176 11.13 -2.05 -16.59
C MET A 176 9.91 -1.41 -17.27
N GLN A 177 9.36 -2.01 -18.30
CA GLN A 177 8.23 -1.46 -19.06
C GLN A 177 6.96 -1.31 -18.23
N ALA A 178 6.61 -2.32 -17.41
CA ALA A 178 5.41 -2.30 -16.59
C ALA A 178 5.47 -1.23 -15.48
N PRO A 179 6.54 -1.12 -14.66
CA PRO A 179 6.68 -0.01 -13.71
C PRO A 179 6.83 1.35 -14.38
N TYR A 180 7.50 1.44 -15.54
CA TYR A 180 7.59 2.68 -16.32
C TYR A 180 6.21 3.17 -16.75
N LYS A 181 5.42 2.29 -17.38
CA LYS A 181 4.06 2.59 -17.85
C LYS A 181 3.18 3.10 -16.70
N PHE A 182 3.17 2.39 -15.58
CA PHE A 182 2.46 2.82 -14.39
C PHE A 182 2.91 4.20 -13.89
N ALA A 183 4.22 4.41 -13.75
CA ALA A 183 4.79 5.66 -13.25
C ALA A 183 4.42 6.86 -14.14
N VAL A 184 4.49 6.71 -15.47
CA VAL A 184 4.11 7.76 -16.41
C VAL A 184 2.62 8.08 -16.35
N GLN A 185 1.76 7.05 -16.26
CA GLN A 185 0.32 7.22 -16.33
C GLN A 185 -0.30 7.70 -15.01
N GLN A 186 0.29 7.37 -13.87
CA GLN A 186 -0.36 7.54 -12.57
C GLN A 186 0.41 8.45 -11.60
N ARG A 187 1.74 8.47 -11.66
CA ARG A 187 2.60 9.27 -10.76
C ARG A 187 2.19 9.15 -9.29
N ALA A 188 1.96 7.92 -8.81
CA ALA A 188 1.45 7.67 -7.47
C ALA A 188 2.45 8.10 -6.39
N LEU A 189 1.96 8.82 -5.38
CA LEU A 189 2.73 9.29 -4.23
C LEU A 189 2.06 8.87 -2.93
N GLY A 190 2.86 8.57 -1.91
CA GLY A 190 2.40 8.28 -0.56
C GLY A 190 3.08 9.18 0.47
N ILE A 191 2.29 9.95 1.22
CA ILE A 191 2.76 10.79 2.32
C ILE A 191 2.07 10.34 3.60
N GLY A 192 2.83 9.69 4.47
CA GLY A 192 2.39 9.22 5.75
C GLY A 192 2.91 10.07 6.91
N VAL A 193 2.78 9.54 8.11
CA VAL A 193 3.24 10.17 9.34
C VAL A 193 4.07 9.20 10.18
N LEU A 194 4.92 9.75 11.01
CA LEU A 194 5.65 9.02 12.06
C LEU A 194 5.61 9.82 13.36
N GLY A 195 5.91 9.14 14.48
CA GLY A 195 6.03 9.80 15.78
C GLY A 195 4.69 10.15 16.45
N TRP A 196 3.56 9.55 16.06
CA TRP A 196 2.26 9.77 16.65
C TRP A 196 2.24 9.57 18.16
N HIS A 197 2.74 8.43 18.63
CA HIS A 197 2.79 8.15 20.07
C HIS A 197 3.66 9.18 20.82
N SER A 198 4.85 9.49 20.28
CA SER A 198 5.74 10.50 20.86
C SER A 198 5.10 11.89 20.93
N PHE A 199 4.33 12.25 19.91
CA PHE A 199 3.56 13.51 19.88
C PHE A 199 2.49 13.54 20.99
N LEU A 200 1.71 12.47 21.13
CA LEU A 200 0.71 12.37 22.20
C LEU A 200 1.36 12.41 23.60
N GLN A 201 2.47 11.68 23.78
CA GLN A 201 3.23 11.75 25.05
C GLN A 201 3.73 13.14 25.37
N SER A 202 4.26 13.86 24.38
CA SER A 202 4.73 15.26 24.60
C SER A 202 3.63 16.20 25.06
N LYS A 203 2.38 15.87 24.78
CA LYS A 203 1.18 16.63 25.19
C LYS A 203 0.44 16.01 26.37
N MET A 204 0.93 14.91 26.93
CA MET A 204 0.28 14.14 27.99
C MET A 204 -1.16 13.67 27.63
N ILE A 205 -1.37 13.37 26.33
CA ILE A 205 -2.67 12.91 25.81
C ILE A 205 -2.68 11.36 25.80
N PRO A 206 -3.64 10.72 26.47
CA PRO A 206 -3.79 9.26 26.40
C PRO A 206 -4.09 8.79 24.98
N PHE A 207 -3.44 7.71 24.55
CA PHE A 207 -3.54 7.18 23.18
C PHE A 207 -4.98 6.86 22.75
N GLU A 208 -5.80 6.31 23.64
CA GLU A 208 -7.19 5.89 23.40
C GLU A 208 -8.21 7.00 23.63
N SER A 209 -7.76 8.23 23.94
CA SER A 209 -8.66 9.33 24.27
C SER A 209 -9.40 9.88 23.05
N PHE A 210 -10.55 10.50 23.29
CA PHE A 210 -11.28 11.22 22.25
C PHE A 210 -10.46 12.38 21.67
N GLU A 211 -9.65 13.03 22.51
CA GLU A 211 -8.74 14.11 22.08
C GLU A 211 -7.71 13.60 21.07
N ALA A 212 -7.09 12.43 21.32
CA ALA A 212 -6.18 11.79 20.36
C ALA A 212 -6.89 11.50 19.02
N LYS A 213 -8.12 10.98 19.06
CA LYS A 213 -8.94 10.74 17.86
C LYS A 213 -9.19 12.03 17.07
N MET A 214 -9.56 13.12 17.74
CA MET A 214 -9.82 14.40 17.07
C MET A 214 -8.55 14.99 16.46
N LEU A 215 -7.41 14.91 17.16
CA LEU A 215 -6.12 15.34 16.63
C LEU A 215 -5.72 14.53 15.39
N ASN A 216 -5.93 13.21 15.41
CA ASN A 216 -5.67 12.36 14.26
C ASN A 216 -6.46 12.82 13.02
N VAL A 217 -7.77 13.05 13.18
CA VAL A 217 -8.62 13.55 12.09
C VAL A 217 -8.12 14.93 11.58
N GLN A 218 -7.79 15.83 12.48
CA GLN A 218 -7.32 17.18 12.13
C GLN A 218 -5.99 17.14 11.35
N ILE A 219 -5.03 16.35 11.81
CA ILE A 219 -3.71 16.20 11.17
C ILE A 219 -3.84 15.61 9.76
N HIS A 220 -4.58 14.53 9.63
CA HIS A 220 -4.74 13.87 8.32
C HIS A 220 -5.58 14.70 7.35
N LYS A 221 -6.57 15.45 7.84
CA LYS A 221 -7.28 16.44 7.02
C LYS A 221 -6.35 17.52 6.49
N LEU A 222 -5.49 18.08 7.35
CA LEU A 222 -4.50 19.08 6.97
C LEU A 222 -3.55 18.54 5.89
N LEU A 223 -2.98 17.34 6.10
CA LEU A 223 -2.10 16.69 5.13
C LEU A 223 -2.80 16.48 3.79
N ARG A 224 -4.02 15.92 3.82
CA ARG A 224 -4.82 15.70 2.61
C ARG A 224 -5.03 17.01 1.84
N ASP A 225 -5.50 18.05 2.53
CA ASP A 225 -5.87 19.30 1.88
C ASP A 225 -4.64 19.98 1.24
N LYS A 226 -3.49 19.99 1.94
CA LYS A 226 -2.23 20.56 1.45
C LYS A 226 -1.61 19.74 0.31
N THR A 227 -1.54 18.44 0.42
CA THR A 227 -0.97 17.57 -0.62
C THR A 227 -1.82 17.58 -1.89
N GLN A 228 -3.15 17.59 -1.77
CA GLN A 228 -4.05 17.74 -2.92
C GLN A 228 -3.92 19.12 -3.58
N ALA A 229 -3.79 20.19 -2.80
CA ALA A 229 -3.55 21.53 -3.33
C ALA A 229 -2.25 21.59 -4.15
N ALA A 230 -1.17 20.99 -3.64
CA ALA A 230 0.10 20.86 -4.35
C ALA A 230 -0.05 20.05 -5.66
N SER A 231 -0.75 18.92 -5.62
CA SER A 231 -0.98 18.09 -6.81
C SER A 231 -1.80 18.83 -7.88
N ARG A 232 -2.82 19.61 -7.48
CA ARG A 232 -3.58 20.46 -8.41
C ARG A 232 -2.72 21.56 -9.04
N LYS A 233 -1.90 22.22 -8.23
CA LYS A 233 -0.98 23.24 -8.73
C LYS A 233 0.02 22.67 -9.74
N MET A 234 0.59 21.50 -9.43
CA MET A 234 1.48 20.79 -10.36
C MET A 234 0.76 20.30 -11.62
N ALA A 235 -0.53 19.94 -11.54
CA ALA A 235 -1.31 19.59 -12.73
C ALA A 235 -1.46 20.78 -13.70
N ILE A 236 -1.63 21.99 -13.18
CA ILE A 236 -1.70 23.22 -13.98
C ILE A 236 -0.33 23.55 -14.59
N GLU A 237 0.74 23.41 -13.79
CA GLU A 237 2.10 23.82 -14.17
C GLU A 237 2.78 22.80 -15.12
N TYR A 238 2.64 21.50 -14.83
CA TYR A 238 3.35 20.42 -15.54
C TYR A 238 2.42 19.47 -16.31
N GLY A 239 1.12 19.70 -16.28
CA GLY A 239 0.10 18.86 -16.91
C GLY A 239 -0.33 17.65 -16.09
N GLU A 240 -1.49 17.13 -16.44
CA GLU A 240 -2.06 15.90 -15.89
C GLU A 240 -1.47 14.66 -16.58
N PRO A 241 -1.10 13.60 -15.84
CA PRO A 241 -0.75 12.34 -16.46
C PRO A 241 -1.97 11.70 -17.13
N GLU A 242 -1.75 10.75 -18.02
CA GLU A 242 -2.80 10.18 -18.88
C GLU A 242 -4.01 9.66 -18.12
N LEU A 243 -3.80 8.92 -17.04
CA LEU A 243 -4.90 8.39 -16.23
C LEU A 243 -5.74 9.50 -15.59
N LEU A 244 -5.10 10.60 -15.20
CA LEU A 244 -5.73 11.69 -14.44
C LEU A 244 -6.26 12.84 -15.32
N ARG A 245 -6.27 12.69 -16.63
CA ARG A 245 -6.79 13.73 -17.53
C ARG A 245 -8.25 14.06 -17.19
N GLY A 246 -8.51 15.33 -16.89
CA GLY A 246 -9.82 15.84 -16.52
C GLY A 246 -10.14 15.79 -15.02
N TYR A 247 -9.22 15.31 -14.19
CA TYR A 247 -9.42 15.27 -12.73
C TYR A 247 -8.76 16.46 -12.00
N GLY A 248 -7.97 17.27 -12.71
CA GLY A 248 -7.27 18.40 -12.10
C GLY A 248 -6.17 18.00 -11.12
N LEU A 249 -5.61 16.81 -11.27
CA LEU A 249 -4.59 16.25 -10.39
C LEU A 249 -3.39 15.74 -11.19
N ARG A 250 -2.20 15.87 -10.62
CA ARG A 250 -0.97 15.31 -11.20
C ARG A 250 -0.61 13.93 -10.65
N ASN A 251 -1.09 13.58 -9.46
CA ASN A 251 -0.70 12.37 -8.76
C ASN A 251 -1.91 11.57 -8.34
N VAL A 252 -1.84 10.25 -8.52
CA VAL A 252 -2.75 9.33 -7.83
C VAL A 252 -2.29 9.27 -6.37
N ARG A 253 -3.24 9.37 -5.47
CA ARG A 253 -3.02 9.19 -4.05
C ARG A 253 -3.01 7.69 -3.74
N SER A 254 -1.93 7.19 -3.12
CA SER A 254 -2.02 5.95 -2.36
C SER A 254 -2.73 6.30 -1.06
N GLU A 255 -3.93 5.79 -0.86
CA GLU A 255 -4.63 6.04 0.39
C GLU A 255 -4.01 5.22 1.51
N GLU A 256 -3.36 5.89 2.47
CA GLU A 256 -3.40 5.39 3.83
C GLU A 256 -4.84 5.59 4.32
N HIS A 257 -5.51 4.49 4.67
CA HIS A 257 -6.85 4.57 5.21
C HIS A 257 -6.81 5.34 6.53
N THR A 258 -7.22 6.60 6.47
CA THR A 258 -7.75 7.24 7.66
C THR A 258 -9.10 6.57 7.90
N SER A 259 -9.17 5.66 8.88
CA SER A 259 -10.44 5.17 9.38
C SER A 259 -11.29 6.36 9.79
N GLU A 260 -12.39 6.56 9.07
CA GLU A 260 -13.47 7.37 9.57
C GLU A 260 -14.08 6.73 10.85
#